data_38924c5056647f76f755aaa3eca01f03
#
_entry.id   38924c5056647f76f755aaa3eca01f03
#
_cell.length_a   1.000
_cell.length_b   1.000
_cell.length_c   1.000
_cell.angle_alpha   90.00
_cell.angle_beta   90.00
_cell.angle_gamma   90.00
#
_symmetry.space_group_name_H-M   'P 1'
#
loop_
_entity.id
_entity.type
_entity.pdbx_description
1 polymer ?
#
loop_
_entity_poly.entity_id
_entity_poly.type
_entity_poly.pdbx_seq_one_letter_code
_entity_poly.pdbx_strand_id
1 'polypeptide(L)'
;MLFDAPPPPTPVERLLLLADHYTQHNDTVDLLLSSSAPSSFDAHAASARQLASETRDVIKTVEGLRLYESPELADAVVRLKQLAYLSTEAAGQALPLGRELTALAPEAAVDSAERIAAEIRRRRWNTPAPPDDHLTPLQRAALREIARGHVVATNSLGRQYIHYRDARVLISTVRSLEAKNLVHRKEKSAPPAFHGGPPQDRIHLTPAGTTAFASFIALPSAGAAAPVPAARAVPVPPTTARNR
;
A
#
# COMPACT_ATOMS: atom_id res chain seq x y z
N MET A 1 -36.69 -0.29 6.37
CA MET A 1 -35.38 0.37 6.14
C MET A 1 -34.46 -0.69 5.57
N LEU A 2 -34.19 -0.67 4.26
CA LEU A 2 -33.16 -1.48 3.63
C LEU A 2 -31.81 -0.91 4.09
N PHE A 3 -31.07 -1.67 4.89
CA PHE A 3 -29.68 -1.32 5.20
C PHE A 3 -28.90 -1.49 3.90
N ASP A 4 -28.54 -0.38 3.27
CA ASP A 4 -27.60 -0.39 2.15
C ASP A 4 -26.27 -0.93 2.69
N ALA A 5 -25.96 -2.18 2.37
CA ALA A 5 -24.66 -2.76 2.68
C ALA A 5 -23.59 -1.93 1.94
N PRO A 6 -22.48 -1.58 2.60
CA PRO A 6 -21.42 -0.84 1.93
C PRO A 6 -20.96 -1.60 0.68
N PRO A 7 -20.63 -0.90 -0.41
CA PRO A 7 -20.17 -1.54 -1.63
C PRO A 7 -18.92 -2.41 -1.34
N PRO A 8 -18.76 -3.53 -2.04
CA PRO A 8 -17.61 -4.40 -1.84
C PRO A 8 -16.31 -3.64 -2.17
N PRO A 9 -15.21 -3.90 -1.43
CA PRO A 9 -13.96 -3.20 -1.64
C PRO A 9 -13.42 -3.44 -3.05
N THR A 10 -12.88 -2.39 -3.65
CA THR A 10 -12.22 -2.43 -4.96
C THR A 10 -10.97 -3.32 -4.92
N PRO A 11 -10.44 -3.80 -6.06
CA PRO A 11 -9.20 -4.58 -6.10
C PRO A 11 -8.01 -3.85 -5.47
N VAL A 12 -7.95 -2.52 -5.62
CA VAL A 12 -6.91 -1.68 -5.00
C VAL A 12 -7.07 -1.66 -3.48
N GLU A 13 -8.28 -1.43 -2.97
CA GLU A 13 -8.56 -1.47 -1.53
C GLU A 13 -8.28 -2.85 -0.93
N ARG A 14 -8.59 -3.94 -1.65
CA ARG A 14 -8.26 -5.32 -1.21
C ARG A 14 -6.75 -5.53 -1.07
N LEU A 15 -5.94 -4.97 -1.97
CA LEU A 15 -4.48 -5.05 -1.88
C LEU A 15 -3.94 -4.25 -0.70
N LEU A 16 -4.52 -3.09 -0.40
CA LEU A 16 -4.15 -2.28 0.76
C LEU A 16 -4.53 -2.97 2.08
N LEU A 17 -5.70 -3.61 2.14
CA LEU A 17 -6.11 -4.44 3.28
C LEU A 17 -5.18 -5.66 3.44
N LEU A 18 -4.81 -6.31 2.34
CA LEU A 18 -3.86 -7.42 2.34
C LEU A 18 -2.49 -6.97 2.89
N ALA A 19 -2.00 -5.79 2.50
CA ALA A 19 -0.76 -5.21 3.04
C ALA A 19 -0.85 -5.01 4.57
N ASP A 20 -1.98 -4.53 5.06
CA ASP A 20 -2.23 -4.36 6.49
C ASP A 20 -2.25 -5.71 7.23
N HIS A 21 -2.90 -6.73 6.68
CA HIS A 21 -2.91 -8.08 7.23
C HIS A 21 -1.50 -8.69 7.30
N TYR A 22 -0.66 -8.49 6.27
CA TYR A 22 0.75 -8.90 6.31
C TYR A 22 1.54 -8.13 7.37
N THR A 23 1.31 -6.84 7.54
CA THR A 23 1.93 -6.04 8.60
C THR A 23 1.56 -6.59 9.98
N GLN A 24 0.28 -6.86 10.23
CA GLN A 24 -0.19 -7.42 11.49
C GLN A 24 0.38 -8.82 11.76
N HIS A 25 0.46 -9.66 10.73
CA HIS A 25 1.08 -10.98 10.82
C HIS A 25 2.56 -10.87 11.21
N ASN A 26 3.31 -10.04 10.49
CA ASN A 26 4.73 -9.83 10.72
C ASN A 26 5.00 -9.27 12.13
N ASP A 27 4.23 -8.27 12.55
CA ASP A 27 4.34 -7.72 13.91
C ASP A 27 4.04 -8.77 14.97
N THR A 28 3.02 -9.60 14.76
CA THR A 28 2.68 -10.69 15.70
C THR A 28 3.82 -11.69 15.82
N VAL A 29 4.43 -12.08 14.69
CA VAL A 29 5.57 -13.00 14.69
C VAL A 29 6.80 -12.37 15.37
N ASP A 30 7.10 -11.11 15.08
CA ASP A 30 8.21 -10.37 15.70
C ASP A 30 8.03 -10.21 17.22
N LEU A 31 6.80 -9.98 17.69
CA LEU A 31 6.48 -9.95 19.12
C LEU A 31 6.66 -11.34 19.77
N LEU A 32 6.25 -12.41 19.09
CA LEU A 32 6.46 -13.77 19.57
C LEU A 32 7.96 -14.12 19.65
N LEU A 33 8.73 -13.73 18.65
CA LEU A 33 10.20 -13.92 18.65
C LEU A 33 10.89 -13.10 19.74
N SER A 34 10.32 -11.96 20.13
CA SER A 34 10.86 -11.12 21.20
C SER A 34 10.44 -11.57 22.59
N SER A 35 9.43 -12.43 22.70
CA SER A 35 8.90 -12.92 23.97
C SER A 35 9.60 -14.23 24.38
N SER A 36 9.75 -14.44 25.71
CA SER A 36 10.22 -15.71 26.24
C SER A 36 9.09 -16.76 26.35
N ALA A 37 7.88 -16.43 25.88
CA ALA A 37 6.73 -17.33 25.95
C ALA A 37 6.83 -18.44 24.88
N PRO A 38 6.31 -19.67 25.16
CA PRO A 38 6.25 -20.70 24.15
C PRO A 38 5.39 -20.25 22.99
N SER A 39 6.00 -20.14 21.82
CA SER A 39 5.34 -19.64 20.60
C SER A 39 4.37 -20.70 20.07
N SER A 40 3.12 -20.29 19.78
CA SER A 40 2.18 -21.14 19.06
C SER A 40 2.51 -21.19 17.59
N PHE A 41 3.27 -22.20 17.17
CA PHE A 41 3.57 -22.46 15.76
C PHE A 41 2.30 -22.59 14.91
N ASP A 42 1.25 -23.22 15.46
CA ASP A 42 0.00 -23.47 14.75
C ASP A 42 -0.73 -22.17 14.38
N ALA A 43 -0.74 -21.17 15.28
CA ALA A 43 -1.37 -19.87 15.01
C ALA A 43 -0.64 -19.11 13.89
N HIS A 44 0.71 -19.15 13.89
CA HIS A 44 1.50 -18.56 12.81
C HIS A 44 1.21 -19.27 11.48
N ALA A 45 1.26 -20.61 11.45
CA ALA A 45 1.00 -21.38 10.26
C ALA A 45 -0.40 -21.17 9.69
N ALA A 46 -1.41 -21.08 10.56
CA ALA A 46 -2.78 -20.77 10.15
C ALA A 46 -2.90 -19.38 9.52
N SER A 47 -2.30 -18.36 10.16
CA SER A 47 -2.29 -16.98 9.65
C SER A 47 -1.56 -16.89 8.29
N ALA A 48 -0.39 -17.53 8.14
CA ALA A 48 0.34 -17.55 6.87
C ALA A 48 -0.46 -18.23 5.74
N ARG A 49 -1.16 -19.35 6.02
CA ARG A 49 -2.05 -20.00 5.04
C ARG A 49 -3.22 -19.11 4.65
N GLN A 50 -3.81 -18.40 5.60
CA GLN A 50 -4.89 -17.45 5.33
C GLN A 50 -4.41 -16.34 4.40
N LEU A 51 -3.26 -15.72 4.68
CA LEU A 51 -2.65 -14.69 3.83
C LEU A 51 -2.36 -15.21 2.42
N ALA A 52 -1.86 -16.44 2.29
CA ALA A 52 -1.67 -17.07 0.98
C ALA A 52 -3.00 -17.24 0.21
N SER A 53 -4.08 -17.60 0.90
CA SER A 53 -5.42 -17.70 0.30
C SER A 53 -5.96 -16.34 -0.13
N GLU A 54 -5.92 -15.34 0.75
CA GLU A 54 -6.34 -13.96 0.47
C GLU A 54 -5.58 -13.38 -0.73
N THR A 55 -4.26 -13.62 -0.80
CA THR A 55 -3.44 -13.18 -1.93
C THR A 55 -3.90 -13.81 -3.25
N ARG A 56 -4.20 -15.12 -3.27
CA ARG A 56 -4.73 -15.81 -4.47
C ARG A 56 -6.10 -15.26 -4.89
N ASP A 57 -6.96 -14.91 -3.94
CA ASP A 57 -8.28 -14.37 -4.23
C ASP A 57 -8.19 -12.94 -4.80
N VAL A 58 -7.24 -12.14 -4.33
CA VAL A 58 -6.92 -10.83 -4.93
C VAL A 58 -6.38 -11.01 -6.35
N ILE A 59 -5.48 -11.97 -6.60
CA ILE A 59 -4.98 -12.27 -7.96
C ILE A 59 -6.14 -12.60 -8.90
N LYS A 60 -7.06 -13.50 -8.52
CA LYS A 60 -8.24 -13.82 -9.31
C LYS A 60 -9.10 -12.59 -9.61
N THR A 61 -9.25 -11.71 -8.60
CA THR A 61 -10.01 -10.47 -8.76
C THR A 61 -9.36 -9.54 -9.79
N VAL A 62 -8.02 -9.40 -9.75
CA VAL A 62 -7.24 -8.58 -10.69
C VAL A 62 -7.30 -9.17 -12.11
N GLU A 63 -7.10 -10.48 -12.26
CA GLU A 63 -7.21 -11.18 -13.55
C GLU A 63 -8.62 -11.04 -14.14
N GLY A 64 -9.67 -11.07 -13.30
CA GLY A 64 -11.06 -10.87 -13.69
C GLY A 64 -11.39 -9.46 -14.23
N LEU A 65 -10.56 -8.45 -13.94
CA LEU A 65 -10.74 -7.09 -14.46
C LEU A 65 -10.47 -6.98 -15.97
N ARG A 66 -9.86 -8.00 -16.60
CA ARG A 66 -9.48 -8.01 -18.01
C ARG A 66 -8.75 -6.70 -18.40
N LEU A 67 -7.83 -6.26 -17.56
CA LEU A 67 -7.00 -5.08 -17.82
C LEU A 67 -6.11 -5.36 -19.04
N TYR A 68 -5.66 -4.28 -19.70
CA TYR A 68 -4.71 -4.42 -20.81
C TYR A 68 -3.41 -5.05 -20.29
N GLU A 69 -2.86 -6.02 -21.01
CA GLU A 69 -1.60 -6.64 -20.62
C GLU A 69 -0.46 -5.64 -20.81
N SER A 70 -0.12 -4.93 -19.75
CA SER A 70 1.09 -4.11 -19.69
C SER A 70 2.19 -4.87 -18.93
N PRO A 71 3.47 -4.60 -19.22
CA PRO A 71 4.59 -5.18 -18.47
C PRO A 71 4.46 -4.92 -16.96
N GLU A 72 4.01 -3.71 -16.57
CA GLU A 72 3.84 -3.32 -15.18
C GLU A 72 2.74 -4.12 -14.48
N LEU A 73 1.64 -4.42 -15.20
CA LEU A 73 0.58 -5.27 -14.67
C LEU A 73 1.05 -6.72 -14.56
N ALA A 74 1.74 -7.23 -15.57
CA ALA A 74 2.31 -8.59 -15.54
C ALA A 74 3.27 -8.74 -14.38
N ASP A 75 4.17 -7.78 -14.16
CA ASP A 75 5.07 -7.75 -13.01
C ASP A 75 4.33 -7.74 -11.67
N ALA A 76 3.26 -6.94 -11.55
CA ALA A 76 2.46 -6.91 -10.32
C ALA A 76 1.82 -8.28 -10.03
N VAL A 77 1.24 -8.93 -11.06
CA VAL A 77 0.63 -10.26 -10.91
C VAL A 77 1.68 -11.33 -10.57
N VAL A 78 2.86 -11.30 -11.22
CA VAL A 78 3.97 -12.22 -10.91
C VAL A 78 4.41 -12.05 -9.47
N ARG A 79 4.58 -10.80 -9.00
CA ARG A 79 4.96 -10.48 -7.63
C ARG A 79 3.92 -10.98 -6.61
N LEU A 80 2.63 -10.82 -6.89
CA LEU A 80 1.56 -11.36 -6.05
C LEU A 80 1.55 -12.90 -6.04
N LYS A 81 1.82 -13.56 -7.17
CA LYS A 81 1.96 -15.03 -7.23
C LYS A 81 3.16 -15.52 -6.39
N GLN A 82 4.29 -14.82 -6.47
CA GLN A 82 5.45 -15.08 -5.61
C GLN A 82 5.09 -14.90 -4.13
N LEU A 83 4.37 -13.83 -3.78
CA LEU A 83 3.94 -13.57 -2.42
C LEU A 83 3.02 -14.68 -1.89
N ALA A 84 2.05 -15.15 -2.67
CA ALA A 84 1.19 -16.27 -2.30
C ALA A 84 1.97 -17.56 -2.09
N TYR A 85 3.00 -17.80 -2.91
CA TYR A 85 3.90 -18.96 -2.75
C TYR A 85 4.72 -18.85 -1.46
N LEU A 86 5.40 -17.71 -1.24
CA LEU A 86 6.23 -17.48 -0.05
C LEU A 86 5.40 -17.58 1.24
N SER A 87 4.16 -17.10 1.25
CA SER A 87 3.27 -17.24 2.40
C SER A 87 2.82 -18.67 2.65
N THR A 88 2.68 -19.46 1.58
CA THR A 88 2.41 -20.91 1.71
C THR A 88 3.61 -21.63 2.32
N GLU A 89 4.83 -21.33 1.86
CA GLU A 89 6.06 -21.88 2.39
C GLU A 89 6.28 -21.45 3.85
N ALA A 90 6.03 -20.19 4.18
CA ALA A 90 6.14 -19.65 5.53
C ALA A 90 5.32 -20.44 6.55
N ALA A 91 4.15 -20.97 6.15
CA ALA A 91 3.29 -21.77 7.01
C ALA A 91 3.90 -23.13 7.42
N GLY A 92 4.88 -23.61 6.69
CA GLY A 92 5.60 -24.86 6.99
C GLY A 92 6.96 -24.66 7.69
N GLN A 93 7.38 -23.41 7.90
CA GLN A 93 8.70 -23.08 8.43
C GLN A 93 8.67 -22.70 9.90
N ALA A 94 9.83 -22.81 10.58
CA ALA A 94 10.00 -22.22 11.91
C ALA A 94 9.80 -20.70 11.86
N LEU A 95 9.36 -20.11 12.98
CA LEU A 95 8.98 -18.70 13.08
C LEU A 95 9.99 -17.71 12.45
N PRO A 96 11.32 -17.81 12.73
CA PRO A 96 12.28 -16.86 12.15
C PRO A 96 12.29 -16.91 10.62
N LEU A 97 12.34 -18.08 10.03
CA LEU A 97 12.37 -18.27 8.59
C LEU A 97 11.01 -17.91 7.96
N GLY A 98 9.89 -18.30 8.60
CA GLY A 98 8.55 -17.89 8.18
C GLY A 98 8.39 -16.37 8.14
N ARG A 99 8.94 -15.65 9.13
CA ARG A 99 8.96 -14.20 9.19
C ARG A 99 9.77 -13.58 8.04
N GLU A 100 10.93 -14.12 7.74
CA GLU A 100 11.77 -13.66 6.62
C GLU A 100 11.05 -13.80 5.28
N LEU A 101 10.34 -14.91 5.05
CA LEU A 101 9.61 -15.16 3.82
C LEU A 101 8.45 -14.15 3.59
N THR A 102 7.92 -13.55 4.66
CA THR A 102 6.83 -12.55 4.59
C THR A 102 7.30 -11.12 4.82
N ALA A 103 8.61 -10.91 5.04
CA ALA A 103 9.18 -9.62 5.47
C ALA A 103 8.78 -8.44 4.56
N LEU A 104 8.87 -8.61 3.25
CA LEU A 104 8.59 -7.58 2.24
C LEU A 104 7.15 -7.64 1.70
N ALA A 105 6.29 -8.47 2.28
CA ALA A 105 4.94 -8.66 1.78
C ALA A 105 4.06 -7.40 1.82
N PRO A 106 4.08 -6.58 2.89
CA PRO A 106 3.32 -5.34 2.92
C PRO A 106 3.71 -4.38 1.79
N GLU A 107 5.02 -4.18 1.60
CA GLU A 107 5.55 -3.32 0.53
C GLU A 107 5.14 -3.83 -0.85
N ALA A 108 5.31 -5.15 -1.10
CA ALA A 108 4.97 -5.77 -2.37
C ALA A 108 3.47 -5.65 -2.70
N ALA A 109 2.60 -5.74 -1.70
CA ALA A 109 1.15 -5.58 -1.87
C ALA A 109 0.79 -4.11 -2.21
N VAL A 110 1.39 -3.12 -1.52
CA VAL A 110 1.18 -1.69 -1.80
C VAL A 110 1.70 -1.32 -3.19
N ASP A 111 2.91 -1.76 -3.55
CA ASP A 111 3.49 -1.50 -4.88
C ASP A 111 2.63 -2.13 -6.00
N SER A 112 2.08 -3.32 -5.76
CA SER A 112 1.14 -3.95 -6.70
C SER A 112 -0.17 -3.16 -6.80
N ALA A 113 -0.68 -2.63 -5.69
CA ALA A 113 -1.87 -1.77 -5.67
C ALA A 113 -1.64 -0.50 -6.51
N GLU A 114 -0.49 0.15 -6.37
CA GLU A 114 -0.13 1.35 -7.14
C GLU A 114 -0.04 1.07 -8.65
N ARG A 115 0.56 -0.06 -9.06
CA ARG A 115 0.66 -0.46 -10.48
C ARG A 115 -0.71 -0.79 -11.07
N ILE A 116 -1.54 -1.55 -10.36
CA ILE A 116 -2.89 -1.90 -10.79
C ILE A 116 -3.77 -0.64 -10.86
N ALA A 117 -3.68 0.26 -9.89
CA ALA A 117 -4.37 1.54 -9.92
C ALA A 117 -3.96 2.40 -11.13
N ALA A 118 -2.67 2.40 -11.49
CA ALA A 118 -2.18 3.09 -12.69
C ALA A 118 -2.76 2.50 -13.98
N GLU A 119 -2.94 1.16 -14.05
CA GLU A 119 -3.54 0.51 -15.21
C GLU A 119 -5.04 0.76 -15.31
N ILE A 120 -5.75 0.73 -14.18
CA ILE A 120 -7.17 1.10 -14.12
C ILE A 120 -7.36 2.55 -14.59
N ARG A 121 -6.48 3.47 -14.21
CA ARG A 121 -6.50 4.87 -14.69
C ARG A 121 -6.31 4.96 -16.19
N ARG A 122 -5.32 4.26 -16.74
CA ARG A 122 -5.07 4.23 -18.19
C ARG A 122 -6.33 3.87 -18.98
N ARG A 123 -7.14 2.96 -18.46
CA ARG A 123 -8.41 2.54 -19.06
C ARG A 123 -9.51 3.58 -18.96
N ARG A 124 -9.52 4.35 -17.86
CA ARG A 124 -10.56 5.35 -17.58
C ARG A 124 -10.17 6.75 -18.03
N TRP A 125 -9.32 6.86 -19.05
CA TRP A 125 -8.73 8.12 -19.54
C TRP A 125 -9.68 9.32 -19.67
N ASN A 126 -10.99 9.11 -19.80
CA ASN A 126 -11.99 10.17 -19.99
C ASN A 126 -12.83 10.48 -18.75
N THR A 127 -12.55 9.89 -17.59
CA THR A 127 -13.29 10.22 -16.38
C THR A 127 -12.44 11.18 -15.55
N PRO A 128 -12.81 12.48 -15.44
CA PRO A 128 -12.11 13.38 -14.54
C PRO A 128 -12.25 12.81 -13.12
N ALA A 129 -11.11 12.51 -12.50
CA ALA A 129 -11.12 12.14 -11.10
C ALA A 129 -11.56 13.37 -10.29
N PRO A 130 -12.47 13.23 -9.32
CA PRO A 130 -12.79 14.31 -8.42
C PRO A 130 -11.48 14.75 -7.74
N PRO A 131 -11.20 16.08 -7.71
CA PRO A 131 -10.02 16.57 -7.03
C PRO A 131 -10.11 16.19 -5.55
N ASP A 132 -9.17 15.38 -5.09
CA ASP A 132 -9.03 15.07 -3.68
C ASP A 132 -8.25 16.20 -3.00
N ASP A 133 -8.91 17.36 -2.87
CA ASP A 133 -8.34 18.56 -2.26
C ASP A 133 -8.15 18.47 -0.74
N HIS A 134 -8.50 17.32 -0.15
CA HIS A 134 -8.51 17.15 1.30
C HIS A 134 -7.20 16.65 1.91
N LEU A 135 -6.26 16.13 1.09
CA LEU A 135 -4.99 15.58 1.56
C LEU A 135 -3.80 16.35 1.01
N THR A 136 -2.96 16.85 1.92
CA THR A 136 -1.69 17.49 1.55
C THR A 136 -0.69 16.46 1.00
N PRO A 137 0.34 16.86 0.23
CA PRO A 137 1.39 15.96 -0.23
C PRO A 137 2.08 15.20 0.92
N LEU A 138 2.28 15.84 2.07
CA LEU A 138 2.85 15.22 3.27
C LEU A 138 1.91 14.16 3.87
N GLN A 139 0.61 14.41 3.89
CA GLN A 139 -0.38 13.43 4.34
C GLN A 139 -0.44 12.22 3.40
N ARG A 140 -0.35 12.44 2.09
CA ARG A 140 -0.30 11.37 1.08
C ARG A 140 0.94 10.49 1.22
N ALA A 141 2.11 11.11 1.42
CA ALA A 141 3.35 10.38 1.70
C ALA A 141 3.24 9.58 3.01
N ALA A 142 2.67 10.17 4.07
CA ALA A 142 2.46 9.47 5.33
C ALA A 142 1.51 8.28 5.20
N LEU A 143 0.39 8.40 4.46
CA LEU A 143 -0.52 7.27 4.21
C LEU A 143 0.18 6.12 3.45
N ARG A 144 1.07 6.44 2.49
CA ARG A 144 1.87 5.43 1.79
C ARG A 144 2.81 4.68 2.74
N GLU A 145 3.54 5.40 3.60
CA GLU A 145 4.42 4.79 4.60
C GLU A 145 3.66 3.93 5.61
N ILE A 146 2.47 4.39 6.03
CA ILE A 146 1.58 3.64 6.93
C ILE A 146 1.08 2.36 6.24
N ALA A 147 0.62 2.45 5.00
CA ALA A 147 0.15 1.30 4.23
C ALA A 147 1.24 0.23 4.03
N ARG A 148 2.52 0.64 3.90
CA ARG A 148 3.68 -0.25 3.81
C ARG A 148 4.10 -0.86 5.16
N GLY A 149 3.45 -0.47 6.25
CA GLY A 149 3.79 -0.95 7.59
C GLY A 149 5.08 -0.33 8.17
N HIS A 150 5.55 0.81 7.64
CA HIS A 150 6.82 1.42 8.05
C HIS A 150 6.68 2.36 9.26
N VAL A 151 5.45 2.70 9.67
CA VAL A 151 5.23 3.73 10.67
C VAL A 151 4.87 3.14 12.02
N VAL A 152 5.70 3.41 13.02
CA VAL A 152 5.45 3.08 14.43
C VAL A 152 5.60 4.31 15.30
N ALA A 153 4.87 4.32 16.40
CA ALA A 153 4.97 5.35 17.43
C ALA A 153 5.57 4.76 18.72
N THR A 154 6.45 5.51 19.35
CA THR A 154 6.96 5.20 20.68
C THR A 154 6.62 6.33 21.63
N ASN A 155 6.40 5.99 22.89
CA ASN A 155 6.26 6.95 23.97
C ASN A 155 7.43 6.76 24.92
N SER A 156 8.30 7.77 25.05
CA SER A 156 9.43 7.73 25.97
C SER A 156 9.48 9.02 26.77
N LEU A 157 9.53 8.91 28.10
CA LEU A 157 9.60 10.05 29.03
C LEU A 157 8.49 11.11 28.78
N GLY A 158 7.26 10.66 28.49
CA GLY A 158 6.14 11.55 28.18
C GLY A 158 6.21 12.25 26.82
N ARG A 159 7.21 11.93 26.01
CA ARG A 159 7.35 12.43 24.64
C ARG A 159 7.03 11.32 23.64
N GLN A 160 6.32 11.70 22.59
CA GLN A 160 5.94 10.80 21.51
C GLN A 160 6.89 10.99 20.34
N TYR A 161 7.37 9.86 19.81
CA TYR A 161 8.25 9.80 18.64
C TYR A 161 7.59 8.96 17.56
N ILE A 162 7.80 9.34 16.31
CA ILE A 162 7.36 8.57 15.13
C ILE A 162 8.60 8.05 14.42
N HIS A 163 8.65 6.73 14.21
CA HIS A 163 9.66 6.09 13.38
C HIS A 163 9.06 5.77 12.04
N TYR A 164 9.80 5.95 10.98
CA TYR A 164 9.43 5.72 9.58
C TYR A 164 10.67 5.21 8.83
N ARG A 165 10.50 4.70 7.63
CA ARG A 165 11.61 4.11 6.86
C ARG A 165 12.06 5.00 5.71
N ASP A 166 11.19 5.30 4.76
CA ASP A 166 11.57 5.96 3.51
C ASP A 166 11.20 7.44 3.50
N ALA A 167 9.93 7.77 3.67
CA ALA A 167 9.47 9.16 3.66
C ALA A 167 9.26 9.70 5.08
N ARG A 168 9.72 10.93 5.31
CA ARG A 168 9.59 11.58 6.62
C ARG A 168 8.13 11.75 7.03
N VAL A 169 7.75 11.13 8.13
CA VAL A 169 6.43 11.24 8.74
C VAL A 169 6.52 12.03 10.04
N LEU A 170 5.84 13.17 10.12
CA LEU A 170 5.81 14.01 11.31
C LEU A 170 4.68 13.58 12.24
N ILE A 171 4.88 13.74 13.55
CA ILE A 171 3.83 13.47 14.55
C ILE A 171 2.57 14.33 14.32
N SER A 172 2.75 15.59 13.90
CA SER A 172 1.64 16.49 13.54
C SER A 172 0.83 15.97 12.35
N THR A 173 1.50 15.34 11.38
CA THR A 173 0.85 14.71 10.23
C THR A 173 0.02 13.51 10.66
N VAL A 174 0.58 12.62 11.53
CA VAL A 174 -0.15 11.49 12.08
C VAL A 174 -1.39 11.95 12.86
N ARG A 175 -1.24 12.92 13.77
CA ARG A 175 -2.36 13.48 14.53
C ARG A 175 -3.44 14.10 13.64
N SER A 176 -3.04 14.76 12.55
CA SER A 176 -3.99 15.31 11.58
C SER A 176 -4.75 14.21 10.83
N LEU A 177 -4.08 13.09 10.51
CA LEU A 177 -4.72 11.92 9.89
C LEU A 177 -5.64 11.17 10.87
N GLU A 178 -5.24 11.06 12.14
CA GLU A 178 -6.07 10.52 13.25
C GLU A 178 -7.34 11.37 13.42
N ALA A 179 -7.21 12.70 13.47
CA ALA A 179 -8.35 13.63 13.57
C ALA A 179 -9.33 13.54 12.39
N LYS A 180 -8.83 13.15 11.20
CA LYS A 180 -9.65 12.86 10.01
C LYS A 180 -10.20 11.43 9.98
N ASN A 181 -9.94 10.63 11.00
CA ASN A 181 -10.28 9.20 11.05
C ASN A 181 -9.73 8.38 9.86
N LEU A 182 -8.58 8.77 9.32
CA LEU A 182 -7.93 8.05 8.21
C LEU A 182 -6.93 7.02 8.70
N VAL A 183 -6.40 7.20 9.91
CA VAL A 183 -5.49 6.26 10.56
C VAL A 183 -5.90 6.06 12.01
N HIS A 184 -5.51 4.92 12.56
CA HIS A 184 -5.65 4.63 13.98
C HIS A 184 -4.37 4.01 14.52
N ARG A 185 -4.17 4.17 15.81
CA ARG A 185 -3.05 3.61 16.54
C ARG A 185 -3.49 2.33 17.24
N LYS A 186 -2.72 1.26 17.04
CA LYS A 186 -2.86 0.02 17.78
C LYS A 186 -1.72 -0.08 18.78
N GLU A 187 -2.07 0.06 20.07
CA GLU A 187 -1.08 0.08 21.13
C GLU A 187 -0.34 -1.26 21.25
N LYS A 188 0.97 -1.18 21.51
CA LYS A 188 1.85 -2.34 21.78
C LYS A 188 1.76 -3.47 20.76
N SER A 189 1.45 -3.13 19.50
CA SER A 189 1.22 -4.11 18.43
C SER A 189 2.41 -4.28 17.49
N ALA A 190 3.47 -3.50 17.66
CA ALA A 190 4.70 -3.61 16.88
C ALA A 190 5.89 -4.02 17.76
N PRO A 191 6.91 -4.67 17.18
CA PRO A 191 8.09 -5.12 17.91
C PRO A 191 8.83 -3.94 18.56
N PRO A 192 9.58 -4.19 19.64
CA PRO A 192 10.41 -3.18 20.27
C PRO A 192 11.52 -2.70 19.34
N ALA A 193 11.93 -1.43 19.48
CA ALA A 193 13.00 -0.83 18.66
C ALA A 193 14.39 -1.46 18.93
N PHE A 194 14.55 -2.10 20.09
CA PHE A 194 15.78 -2.78 20.51
C PHE A 194 15.45 -3.98 21.39
N HIS A 195 16.36 -4.92 21.47
CA HIS A 195 16.16 -6.15 22.25
C HIS A 195 15.86 -5.83 23.73
N GLY A 196 14.75 -6.38 24.27
CA GLY A 196 14.31 -6.11 25.64
C GLY A 196 13.62 -4.77 25.86
N GLY A 197 13.42 -3.99 24.79
CA GLY A 197 12.64 -2.75 24.84
C GLY A 197 11.13 -2.99 24.96
N PRO A 198 10.34 -1.95 25.26
CA PRO A 198 8.89 -2.06 25.26
C PRO A 198 8.36 -2.19 23.82
N PRO A 199 7.26 -2.94 23.61
CA PRO A 199 6.56 -2.95 22.32
C PRO A 199 6.15 -1.53 21.90
N GLN A 200 6.11 -1.30 20.60
CA GLN A 200 5.73 -0.05 19.99
C GLN A 200 4.27 -0.07 19.53
N ASP A 201 3.72 1.11 19.25
CA ASP A 201 2.37 1.24 18.71
C ASP A 201 2.44 1.29 17.18
N ARG A 202 1.77 0.39 16.49
CA ARG A 202 1.64 0.43 15.02
C ARG A 202 0.57 1.43 14.63
N ILE A 203 0.85 2.20 13.58
CA ILE A 203 -0.16 3.03 12.92
C ILE A 203 -0.73 2.27 11.73
N HIS A 204 -2.06 2.12 11.70
CA HIS A 204 -2.79 1.42 10.64
C HIS A 204 -3.72 2.38 9.91
N LEU A 205 -4.05 2.06 8.64
CA LEU A 205 -5.15 2.70 7.94
C LEU A 205 -6.49 2.28 8.55
N THR A 206 -7.44 3.21 8.65
CA THR A 206 -8.84 2.86 8.86
C THR A 206 -9.49 2.46 7.53
N PRO A 207 -10.70 1.89 7.49
CA PRO A 207 -11.44 1.69 6.24
C PRO A 207 -11.55 2.98 5.42
N ALA A 208 -11.83 4.13 6.06
CA ALA A 208 -11.85 5.43 5.40
C ALA A 208 -10.47 5.83 4.86
N GLY A 209 -9.39 5.56 5.60
CA GLY A 209 -8.01 5.79 5.16
C GLY A 209 -7.63 4.91 3.98
N THR A 210 -8.04 3.65 3.98
CA THR A 210 -7.82 2.72 2.85
C THR A 210 -8.52 3.23 1.59
N THR A 211 -9.78 3.64 1.68
CA THR A 211 -10.53 4.23 0.55
C THR A 211 -9.91 5.54 0.08
N ALA A 212 -9.52 6.44 0.99
CA ALA A 212 -8.86 7.70 0.64
C ALA A 212 -7.52 7.45 -0.05
N PHE A 213 -6.70 6.51 0.45
CA PHE A 213 -5.43 6.18 -0.17
C PHE A 213 -5.62 5.48 -1.53
N ALA A 214 -6.56 4.55 -1.65
CA ALA A 214 -6.91 3.92 -2.93
C ALA A 214 -7.35 4.95 -3.98
N SER A 215 -8.18 5.90 -3.59
CA SER A 215 -8.61 7.01 -4.46
C SER A 215 -7.42 7.85 -4.90
N PHE A 216 -6.52 8.19 -3.98
CA PHE A 216 -5.32 8.98 -4.27
C PHE A 216 -4.39 8.27 -5.25
N ILE A 217 -4.03 7.01 -5.03
CA ILE A 217 -3.14 6.28 -5.96
C ILE A 217 -3.81 6.01 -7.31
N ALA A 218 -5.13 6.11 -7.39
CA ALA A 218 -5.88 6.09 -8.63
C ALA A 218 -5.94 7.46 -9.34
N LEU A 219 -5.46 8.57 -8.75
CA LEU A 219 -5.38 9.88 -9.40
C LEU A 219 -4.17 9.98 -10.34
N PRO A 220 -4.24 10.74 -11.46
CA PRO A 220 -3.09 11.02 -12.30
C PRO A 220 -2.01 11.75 -11.49
N SER A 221 -0.73 11.38 -11.67
CA SER A 221 0.38 12.10 -11.05
C SER A 221 0.33 13.57 -11.49
N ALA A 222 0.28 14.50 -10.52
CA ALA A 222 0.39 15.92 -10.80
C ALA A 222 1.79 16.19 -11.39
N GLY A 223 1.93 16.19 -12.69
CA GLY A 223 3.23 16.33 -13.39
C GLY A 223 3.30 15.59 -14.73
N ALA A 224 2.38 14.69 -15.03
CA ALA A 224 2.18 14.25 -16.40
C ALA A 224 1.52 15.38 -17.19
N ALA A 225 2.32 16.42 -17.51
CA ALA A 225 1.88 17.43 -18.47
C ALA A 225 1.43 16.66 -19.73
N ALA A 226 0.18 16.91 -20.15
CA ALA A 226 -0.30 16.39 -21.42
C ALA A 226 0.77 16.69 -22.47
N PRO A 227 1.12 15.74 -23.37
CA PRO A 227 2.06 16.02 -24.43
C PRO A 227 1.53 17.26 -25.15
N VAL A 228 2.29 18.35 -25.08
CA VAL A 228 1.98 19.57 -25.82
C VAL A 228 1.81 19.14 -27.27
N PRO A 229 0.62 19.30 -27.90
CA PRO A 229 0.46 18.91 -29.29
C PRO A 229 1.53 19.65 -30.08
N ALA A 230 2.41 18.87 -30.71
CA ALA A 230 3.51 19.41 -31.51
C ALA A 230 2.91 20.48 -32.42
N ALA A 231 3.34 21.72 -32.25
CA ALA A 231 2.90 22.84 -33.05
C ALA A 231 3.02 22.44 -34.52
N ARG A 232 1.90 22.36 -35.20
CA ARG A 232 1.80 21.98 -36.60
C ARG A 232 2.69 22.97 -37.37
N ALA A 233 3.81 22.50 -37.90
CA ALA A 233 4.72 23.32 -38.69
C ALA A 233 3.91 24.03 -39.76
N VAL A 234 3.86 25.36 -39.69
CA VAL A 234 3.25 26.20 -40.72
C VAL A 234 4.10 26.04 -41.95
N PRO A 235 3.56 25.61 -43.11
CA PRO A 235 4.35 25.49 -44.33
C PRO A 235 4.84 26.87 -44.74
N VAL A 236 6.17 27.03 -44.82
CA VAL A 236 6.80 28.25 -45.33
C VAL A 236 6.50 28.33 -46.84
N PRO A 237 5.92 29.45 -47.34
CA PRO A 237 5.66 29.60 -48.77
C PRO A 237 7.00 29.65 -49.55
N PRO A 238 7.08 29.07 -50.76
CA PRO A 238 8.30 29.07 -51.55
C PRO A 238 8.67 30.48 -51.99
N THR A 239 9.87 30.88 -51.64
CA THR A 239 10.47 32.14 -52.09
C THR A 239 10.72 32.05 -53.60
N THR A 240 9.94 32.75 -54.42
CA THR A 240 10.19 32.91 -55.84
C THR A 240 11.47 33.74 -56.07
N ALA A 241 12.53 33.06 -56.49
CA ALA A 241 13.74 33.70 -56.94
C ALA A 241 13.43 34.46 -58.24
N ARG A 242 13.55 35.78 -58.20
CA ARG A 242 13.42 36.67 -59.39
C ARG A 242 14.81 36.80 -60.00
N ASN A 243 15.05 36.10 -61.16
CA ASN A 243 16.21 36.30 -61.97
C ASN A 243 16.17 37.72 -62.59
N ARG A 244 17.28 38.44 -62.50
CA ARG A 244 17.79 39.43 -63.46
C ARG A 244 19.23 39.17 -63.74
#